data_2bbceb22240dc12337e84b73f787f6c1
#
_entry.id   2bbceb22240dc12337e84b73f787f6c1
#
_cell.length_a   1.000
_cell.length_b   1.000
_cell.length_c   1.000
_cell.angle_alpha   90.00
_cell.angle_beta   90.00
_cell.angle_gamma   90.00
#
_symmetry.space_group_name_H-M   'P 1'
#
loop_
_entity.id
_entity.type
_entity.pdbx_description
1 polymer ?
#
loop_
_entity_poly.entity_id
_entity_poly.type
_entity_poly.pdbx_seq_one_letter_code
_entity_poly.pdbx_strand_id
1 'polypeptide(L)'
;SPFHCDFGSQISIGDDFTGNFNLTILDEAPVTIGDHVFIGPNVGIYTVTHALLPDQRNAGVMRSLPITIGDNVWIGGNCVVMQGVTIGDGTVIGAGSVVTRDIPAGVIAFGNPCRVIRPVTEDDRITEVV
;
A
#
# COMPACT_ATOMS: atom_id res chain seq x y z
N SER A 1 -5.94 -17.20 5.23
CA SER A 1 -6.18 -16.51 3.96
C SER A 1 -4.90 -16.44 3.15
N PRO A 2 -5.00 -16.45 1.81
CA PRO A 2 -3.81 -16.43 0.97
C PRO A 2 -3.00 -15.14 1.15
N PHE A 3 -1.71 -15.31 1.35
CA PHE A 3 -0.72 -14.25 1.37
C PHE A 3 0.41 -14.65 0.41
N HIS A 4 0.77 -13.77 -0.49
CA HIS A 4 1.78 -14.04 -1.51
C HIS A 4 2.91 -13.02 -1.41
N CYS A 5 4.15 -13.48 -1.52
CA CYS A 5 5.32 -12.61 -1.55
C CYS A 5 6.39 -13.24 -2.45
N ASP A 6 7.38 -12.43 -2.86
CA ASP A 6 8.51 -12.95 -3.61
C ASP A 6 9.55 -13.58 -2.68
N PHE A 7 10.03 -12.84 -1.70
CA PHE A 7 11.04 -13.31 -0.75
C PHE A 7 10.49 -13.46 0.66
N GLY A 8 9.70 -12.52 1.12
CA GLY A 8 9.22 -12.44 2.49
C GLY A 8 10.23 -11.86 3.47
N SER A 9 11.52 -12.02 3.18
CA SER A 9 12.60 -11.60 4.08
C SER A 9 12.78 -10.08 4.15
N GLN A 10 12.25 -9.34 3.21
CA GLN A 10 12.33 -7.89 3.17
C GLN A 10 11.04 -7.19 3.64
N ILE A 11 10.11 -7.94 4.19
CA ILE A 11 8.85 -7.42 4.70
C ILE A 11 8.95 -7.30 6.22
N SER A 12 8.72 -6.09 6.72
CA SER A 12 8.62 -5.81 8.15
C SER A 12 7.22 -5.31 8.47
N ILE A 13 6.55 -5.96 9.40
CA ILE A 13 5.18 -5.64 9.79
C ILE A 13 5.15 -5.40 11.29
N GLY A 14 4.55 -4.28 11.70
CA GLY A 14 4.37 -3.94 13.10
C GLY A 14 3.27 -4.73 13.79
N ASP A 15 2.82 -4.25 14.93
CA ASP A 15 1.83 -4.91 15.77
C ASP A 15 0.40 -4.67 15.27
N ASP A 16 -0.51 -5.60 15.59
CA ASP A 16 -1.95 -5.49 15.28
C ASP A 16 -2.24 -5.27 13.80
N PHE A 17 -1.55 -6.02 12.96
CA PHE A 17 -1.76 -5.99 11.52
C PHE A 17 -2.95 -6.86 11.11
N THR A 18 -3.81 -6.33 10.26
CA THR A 18 -4.91 -7.08 9.65
C THR A 18 -4.77 -7.04 8.14
N GLY A 19 -4.36 -8.16 7.56
CA GLY A 19 -4.34 -8.36 6.11
C GLY A 19 -5.49 -9.29 5.71
N ASN A 20 -6.19 -8.95 4.63
CA ASN A 20 -7.32 -9.73 4.16
C ASN A 20 -6.90 -10.68 3.02
N PHE A 21 -7.89 -11.29 2.33
CA PHE A 21 -7.62 -12.31 1.31
C PHE A 21 -6.80 -11.76 0.14
N ASN A 22 -5.91 -12.60 -0.39
CA ASN A 22 -5.12 -12.31 -1.59
C ASN A 22 -4.25 -11.05 -1.49
N LEU A 23 -3.68 -10.81 -0.33
CA LEU A 23 -2.64 -9.80 -0.19
C LEU A 23 -1.38 -10.28 -0.89
N THR A 24 -0.85 -9.48 -1.80
CA THR A 24 0.38 -9.78 -2.54
C THR A 24 1.40 -8.67 -2.31
N ILE A 25 2.57 -9.05 -1.81
CA ILE A 25 3.67 -8.11 -1.58
C ILE A 25 4.89 -8.60 -2.37
N LEU A 26 5.29 -7.85 -3.38
CA LEU A 26 6.49 -8.15 -4.16
C LEU A 26 7.66 -7.38 -3.55
N ASP A 27 8.43 -8.07 -2.70
CA ASP A 27 9.46 -7.48 -1.85
C ASP A 27 10.87 -7.59 -2.41
N GLU A 28 11.08 -7.25 -3.68
CA GLU A 28 12.42 -7.08 -4.25
C GLU A 28 13.18 -5.94 -3.59
N ALA A 29 12.48 -4.93 -3.07
CA ALA A 29 12.99 -3.92 -2.15
C ALA A 29 12.23 -4.00 -0.83
N PRO A 30 12.75 -3.40 0.26
CA PRO A 30 12.09 -3.47 1.55
C PRO A 30 10.67 -2.89 1.55
N VAL A 31 9.77 -3.58 2.24
CA VAL A 31 8.41 -3.12 2.54
C VAL A 31 8.29 -3.03 4.04
N THR A 32 8.01 -1.84 4.54
CA THR A 32 7.82 -1.57 5.97
C THR A 32 6.39 -1.16 6.22
N ILE A 33 5.71 -1.90 7.09
CA ILE A 33 4.32 -1.65 7.48
C ILE A 33 4.30 -1.40 8.97
N GLY A 34 3.72 -0.28 9.38
CA GLY A 34 3.66 0.12 10.79
C GLY A 34 2.66 -0.68 11.63
N ASP A 35 2.29 -0.12 12.77
CA ASP A 35 1.37 -0.72 13.72
C ASP A 35 -0.08 -0.39 13.38
N HIS A 36 -1.00 -1.28 13.73
CA HIS A 36 -2.45 -1.08 13.57
C HIS A 36 -2.84 -0.74 12.13
N VAL A 37 -2.30 -1.49 11.17
CA VAL A 37 -2.58 -1.31 9.74
C VAL A 37 -3.63 -2.32 9.30
N PHE A 38 -4.63 -1.84 8.57
CA PHE A 38 -5.70 -2.66 8.00
C PHE A 38 -5.59 -2.63 6.48
N ILE A 39 -5.48 -3.81 5.86
CA ILE A 39 -5.41 -3.93 4.41
C ILE A 39 -6.55 -4.84 3.94
N GLY A 40 -7.39 -4.31 3.06
CA GLY A 40 -8.52 -5.02 2.49
C GLY A 40 -8.10 -6.14 1.52
N PRO A 41 -9.07 -6.88 0.98
CA PRO A 41 -8.77 -8.00 0.09
C PRO A 41 -8.23 -7.56 -1.26
N ASN A 42 -7.44 -8.43 -1.88
CA ASN A 42 -6.93 -8.25 -3.24
C ASN A 42 -6.09 -6.98 -3.40
N VAL A 43 -5.27 -6.67 -2.41
CA VAL A 43 -4.34 -5.54 -2.47
C VAL A 43 -2.99 -6.03 -2.94
N GLY A 44 -2.36 -5.27 -3.85
CA GLY A 44 -1.00 -5.50 -4.31
C GLY A 44 -0.07 -4.39 -3.83
N ILE A 45 1.08 -4.76 -3.28
CA ILE A 45 2.14 -3.85 -2.86
C ILE A 45 3.38 -4.25 -3.65
N TYR A 46 3.76 -3.44 -4.63
CA TYR A 46 4.76 -3.81 -5.62
C TYR A 46 5.95 -2.87 -5.58
N THR A 47 7.09 -3.39 -5.11
CA THR A 47 8.33 -2.61 -5.07
C THR A 47 9.07 -2.61 -6.39
N VAL A 48 8.71 -3.48 -7.32
CA VAL A 48 9.44 -3.73 -8.56
C VAL A 48 8.69 -3.20 -9.77
N THR A 49 9.44 -2.69 -10.74
CA THR A 49 8.92 -2.37 -12.07
C THR A 49 9.89 -2.86 -13.13
N HIS A 50 9.37 -3.28 -14.26
CA HIS A 50 10.19 -3.62 -15.42
C HIS A 50 10.61 -2.36 -16.18
N ALA A 51 11.68 -2.47 -16.95
CA ALA A 51 12.12 -1.38 -17.79
C ALA A 51 11.06 -1.04 -18.85
N LEU A 52 10.89 0.25 -19.13
CA LEU A 52 9.90 0.71 -20.10
C LEU A 52 10.38 0.46 -21.54
N LEU A 53 11.69 0.56 -21.81
CA LEU A 53 12.23 0.26 -23.13
C LEU A 53 12.23 -1.26 -23.37
N PRO A 54 11.67 -1.71 -24.50
CA PRO A 54 11.54 -3.14 -24.78
C PRO A 54 12.87 -3.91 -24.77
N ASP A 55 13.94 -3.33 -25.30
CA ASP A 55 15.24 -4.00 -25.34
C ASP A 55 15.79 -4.22 -23.92
N GLN A 56 15.64 -3.26 -23.03
CA GLN A 56 16.03 -3.41 -21.62
C GLN A 56 15.14 -4.43 -20.93
N ARG A 57 13.84 -4.35 -21.12
CA ARG A 57 12.89 -5.30 -20.53
C ARG A 57 13.17 -6.73 -20.95
N ASN A 58 13.43 -6.92 -22.24
CA ASN A 58 13.77 -8.24 -22.80
C ASN A 58 15.10 -8.76 -22.28
N ALA A 59 16.02 -7.87 -21.92
CA ALA A 59 17.29 -8.22 -21.28
C ALA A 59 17.16 -8.48 -19.76
N GLY A 60 15.96 -8.38 -19.21
CA GLY A 60 15.68 -8.65 -17.80
C GLY A 60 15.95 -7.47 -16.87
N VAL A 61 16.10 -6.26 -17.39
CA VAL A 61 16.34 -5.08 -16.57
C VAL A 61 15.08 -4.74 -15.77
N MET A 62 15.25 -4.64 -14.47
CA MET A 62 14.19 -4.27 -13.52
C MET A 62 14.72 -3.21 -12.56
N ARG A 63 13.80 -2.54 -11.90
CA ARG A 63 14.09 -1.53 -10.89
C ARG A 63 13.18 -1.74 -9.70
N SER A 64 13.71 -1.63 -8.51
CA SER A 64 12.90 -1.73 -7.29
C SER A 64 13.17 -0.58 -6.35
N LEU A 65 12.12 -0.10 -5.66
CA LEU A 65 12.17 0.98 -4.70
C LEU A 65 11.34 0.60 -3.48
N PRO A 66 11.82 0.91 -2.27
CA PRO A 66 11.11 0.51 -1.05
C PRO A 66 9.76 1.20 -0.90
N ILE A 67 8.86 0.53 -0.20
CA ILE A 67 7.53 1.06 0.14
C ILE A 67 7.43 1.13 1.66
N THR A 68 6.89 2.24 2.16
CA THR A 68 6.66 2.44 3.59
C THR A 68 5.19 2.80 3.83
N ILE A 69 4.55 2.03 4.69
CA ILE A 69 3.18 2.29 5.14
C ILE A 69 3.25 2.59 6.62
N GLY A 70 2.79 3.76 7.02
CA GLY A 70 2.86 4.23 8.40
C GLY A 70 1.92 3.51 9.34
N ASP A 71 1.82 4.01 10.56
CA ASP A 71 0.93 3.48 11.59
C ASP A 71 -0.53 3.91 11.35
N ASN A 72 -1.46 3.08 11.79
CA ASN A 72 -2.90 3.41 11.74
C ASN A 72 -3.40 3.71 10.33
N VAL A 73 -2.87 3.04 9.33
CA VAL A 73 -3.27 3.19 7.92
C VAL A 73 -4.31 2.14 7.58
N TRP A 74 -5.32 2.55 6.82
CA TRP A 74 -6.29 1.63 6.23
C TRP A 74 -6.21 1.73 4.72
N ILE A 75 -5.94 0.59 4.07
CA ILE A 75 -5.96 0.47 2.60
C ILE A 75 -7.17 -0.39 2.23
N GLY A 76 -8.10 0.21 1.51
CA GLY A 76 -9.30 -0.49 1.03
C GLY A 76 -8.97 -1.59 0.03
N GLY A 77 -9.94 -2.46 -0.22
CA GLY A 77 -9.74 -3.59 -1.13
C GLY A 77 -9.46 -3.18 -2.58
N ASN A 78 -8.81 -4.08 -3.30
CA ASN A 78 -8.50 -3.90 -4.72
C ASN A 78 -7.61 -2.68 -5.02
N CYS A 79 -6.79 -2.28 -4.08
CA CYS A 79 -5.80 -1.22 -4.27
C CYS A 79 -4.48 -1.78 -4.77
N VAL A 80 -3.70 -0.92 -5.42
CA VAL A 80 -2.32 -1.20 -5.79
C VAL A 80 -1.45 -0.07 -5.24
N VAL A 81 -0.37 -0.44 -4.54
CA VAL A 81 0.64 0.50 -4.07
C VAL A 81 1.91 0.26 -4.87
N MET A 82 2.35 1.29 -5.58
CA MET A 82 3.48 1.20 -6.50
C MET A 82 4.80 1.49 -5.82
N GLN A 83 5.89 1.16 -6.50
CA GLN A 83 7.25 1.28 -6.01
C GLN A 83 7.59 2.69 -5.51
N GLY A 84 8.35 2.76 -4.44
CA GLY A 84 8.87 4.01 -3.87
C GLY A 84 7.89 4.85 -3.09
N VAL A 85 6.65 4.38 -2.89
CA VAL A 85 5.60 5.15 -2.23
C VAL A 85 5.73 5.07 -0.71
N THR A 86 5.53 6.20 -0.06
CA THR A 86 5.33 6.29 1.40
C THR A 86 3.90 6.78 1.67
N ILE A 87 3.18 6.02 2.49
CA ILE A 87 1.84 6.40 2.97
C ILE A 87 1.98 6.81 4.43
N GLY A 88 1.60 8.04 4.74
CA GLY A 88 1.75 8.61 6.08
C GLY A 88 0.77 8.02 7.09
N ASP A 89 1.08 8.23 8.38
CA ASP A 89 0.29 7.71 9.49
C ASP A 89 -1.17 8.17 9.45
N GLY A 90 -2.08 7.31 9.86
CA GLY A 90 -3.50 7.65 10.00
C GLY A 90 -4.25 7.87 8.70
N THR A 91 -3.65 7.57 7.57
CA THR A 91 -4.26 7.79 6.25
C THR A 91 -5.17 6.64 5.85
N VAL A 92 -6.23 6.98 5.13
CA VAL A 92 -7.17 6.03 4.54
C VAL A 92 -7.04 6.09 3.02
N ILE A 93 -6.79 4.94 2.42
CA ILE A 93 -6.80 4.79 0.96
C ILE A 93 -8.11 4.11 0.56
N GLY A 94 -8.92 4.78 -0.24
CA GLY A 94 -10.20 4.23 -0.69
C GLY A 94 -10.04 3.04 -1.61
N ALA A 95 -11.00 2.14 -1.60
CA ALA A 95 -10.97 0.90 -2.40
C ALA A 95 -10.80 1.20 -3.89
N GLY A 96 -10.08 0.33 -4.58
CA GLY A 96 -9.86 0.44 -6.03
C GLY A 96 -8.84 1.50 -6.43
N SER A 97 -8.09 2.05 -5.49
CA SER A 97 -7.10 3.11 -5.77
C SER A 97 -5.78 2.53 -6.29
N VAL A 98 -5.10 3.32 -7.11
CA VAL A 98 -3.72 3.03 -7.53
C VAL A 98 -2.82 4.14 -7.01
N VAL A 99 -2.01 3.82 -5.99
CA VAL A 99 -1.16 4.78 -5.29
C VAL A 99 0.20 4.84 -6.00
N THR A 100 0.45 5.95 -6.70
CA THR A 100 1.66 6.15 -7.51
C THR A 100 2.60 7.20 -6.94
N ARG A 101 2.18 7.93 -5.90
CA ARG A 101 2.95 8.98 -5.23
C ARG A 101 2.77 8.87 -3.73
N ASP A 102 3.68 9.50 -2.99
CA ASP A 102 3.56 9.61 -1.55
C ASP A 102 2.24 10.26 -1.15
N ILE A 103 1.64 9.73 -0.10
CA ILE A 103 0.40 10.26 0.47
C ILE A 103 0.73 10.75 1.89
N PRO A 104 0.37 12.00 2.21
CA PRO A 104 0.67 12.54 3.55
C PRO A 104 -0.14 11.86 4.64
N ALA A 105 0.24 12.11 5.89
CA ALA A 105 -0.46 11.58 7.05
C ALA A 105 -1.84 12.21 7.23
N GLY A 106 -2.76 11.46 7.83
CA GLY A 106 -4.03 11.98 8.33
C GLY A 106 -5.04 12.38 7.27
N VAL A 107 -4.98 11.79 6.07
CA VAL A 107 -5.88 12.15 4.96
C VAL A 107 -6.66 10.95 4.46
N ILE A 108 -7.73 11.24 3.73
CA ILE A 108 -8.39 10.28 2.86
C ILE A 108 -7.91 10.57 1.44
N ALA A 109 -7.41 9.53 0.77
CA ALA A 109 -6.97 9.59 -0.62
C ALA A 109 -7.67 8.50 -1.41
N PHE A 110 -7.95 8.76 -2.68
CA PHE A 110 -8.77 7.86 -3.48
C PHE A 110 -8.51 8.06 -4.97
N GLY A 111 -8.66 7.01 -5.74
CA GLY A 111 -8.73 7.06 -7.20
C GLY A 111 -7.56 6.43 -7.92
N ASN A 112 -7.59 6.52 -9.24
CA ASN A 112 -6.52 6.09 -10.14
C ASN A 112 -6.23 7.19 -11.17
N PRO A 113 -5.13 7.91 -11.03
CA PRO A 113 -4.17 7.84 -9.93
C PRO A 113 -4.76 8.38 -8.61
N CYS A 114 -4.30 7.81 -7.51
CA CYS A 114 -4.78 8.17 -6.19
C CYS A 114 -4.43 9.63 -5.86
N ARG A 115 -5.41 10.35 -5.33
CA ARG A 115 -5.26 11.78 -4.96
C ARG A 115 -5.84 12.01 -3.58
N VAL A 116 -5.25 12.96 -2.85
CA VAL A 116 -5.77 13.41 -1.57
C VAL A 116 -7.13 14.07 -1.78
N ILE A 117 -8.12 13.63 -1.01
CA ILE A 117 -9.49 14.15 -1.06
C ILE A 117 -9.69 15.20 0.04
N ARG A 118 -9.38 14.82 1.27
CA ARG A 118 -9.55 15.69 2.45
C ARG A 118 -8.84 15.10 3.68
N PRO A 119 -8.67 15.91 4.74
CA PRO A 119 -8.20 15.37 6.03
C PRO A 119 -9.23 14.44 6.67
N VAL A 120 -8.74 13.49 7.44
CA VAL A 120 -9.56 12.75 8.42
C VAL A 120 -9.73 13.67 9.63
N THR A 121 -10.96 13.83 10.12
CA THR A 121 -11.25 14.69 11.28
C THR A 121 -12.15 13.99 12.27
N GLU A 122 -12.39 14.61 13.45
CA GLU A 122 -13.31 14.07 14.46
C GLU A 122 -14.73 13.91 13.93
N ASP A 123 -15.12 14.67 12.90
CA ASP A 123 -16.43 14.50 12.25
C ASP A 123 -16.59 13.12 11.60
N ASP A 124 -15.50 12.43 11.34
CA ASP A 124 -15.53 11.07 10.80
C ASP A 124 -15.78 10.00 11.87
N ARG A 125 -15.89 10.40 13.14
CA ARG A 125 -16.12 9.44 14.22
C ARG A 125 -17.49 8.79 14.08
N ILE A 126 -17.49 7.46 14.07
CA ILE A 126 -18.74 6.69 14.04
C ILE A 126 -19.30 6.67 15.45
N THR A 127 -20.55 7.15 15.60
CA THR A 127 -21.25 7.21 16.87
C THR A 127 -22.28 6.10 17.04
N GLU A 128 -22.64 5.43 15.95
CA GLU A 128 -23.51 4.26 15.96
C GLU A 128 -22.72 3.02 15.52
N VAL A 129 -22.80 1.97 16.31
CA VAL A 129 -22.09 0.72 16.04
C VAL A 129 -23.11 -0.38 15.80
N VAL A 130 -22.97 -1.05 14.65
CA VAL A 130 -23.84 -2.17 14.26
C VAL A 130 -23.14 -3.51 14.47
#